data_963e8adee10c131c2473f20135441180
#
_entry.id   963e8adee10c131c2473f20135441180
#
_cell.length_a   1.000
_cell.length_b   1.000
_cell.length_c   1.000
_cell.angle_alpha   90.00
_cell.angle_beta   90.00
_cell.angle_gamma   90.00
#
_symmetry.space_group_name_H-M   'P 1'
#
loop_
_entity.id
_entity.type
_entity.pdbx_description
1 polymer ?
#
loop_
_entity_poly.entity_id
_entity_poly.type
_entity_poly.pdbx_seq_one_letter_code
_entity_poly.pdbx_strand_id
1 'polypeptide(L)'
;MLTAAKSARSPAIYPALMLALNAGMRDAEIRNLQWERMDLCTAILTVRESKTEAGEGRTIPLNSALLETMLDYARWYEVRFGAIQPEWYIFSFGNPWPSDPTKPIVTLKTSWNNVRVKGGVTGRWHDNRHTLITDLAESGAGDETIRDIAGHVSPRMLKHYSHIRMAAKRGALESIVAKRAPIGPDQMVEITQPAPLRPRKKRASAA
;
A
#
# COMPACT_ATOMS: atom_id res chain seq x y z
N MET A 1 -11.37 -13.23 7.69
CA MET A 1 -11.94 -12.03 7.04
C MET A 1 -11.60 -11.96 5.54
N LEU A 2 -10.36 -11.91 5.11
CA LEU A 2 -9.99 -11.80 3.67
C LEU A 2 -10.55 -12.94 2.83
N THR A 3 -10.48 -14.18 3.29
CA THR A 3 -11.08 -15.36 2.61
C THR A 3 -12.60 -15.18 2.43
N ALA A 4 -13.29 -14.66 3.45
CA ALA A 4 -14.72 -14.38 3.37
C ALA A 4 -15.04 -13.26 2.36
N ALA A 5 -14.16 -12.26 2.24
CA ALA A 5 -14.30 -11.17 1.26
C ALA A 5 -14.06 -11.67 -0.17
N LYS A 6 -13.05 -12.51 -0.41
CA LYS A 6 -12.80 -13.14 -1.73
C LYS A 6 -13.97 -13.98 -2.23
N SER A 7 -14.67 -14.67 -1.32
CA SER A 7 -15.83 -15.53 -1.64
C SER A 7 -17.17 -14.80 -1.52
N ALA A 8 -17.18 -13.48 -1.37
CA ALA A 8 -18.40 -12.70 -1.24
C ALA A 8 -19.11 -12.53 -2.60
N ARG A 9 -20.43 -12.40 -2.56
CA ARG A 9 -21.25 -12.15 -3.77
C ARG A 9 -20.89 -10.81 -4.45
N SER A 10 -20.48 -9.80 -3.66
CA SER A 10 -20.08 -8.50 -4.19
C SER A 10 -18.63 -8.56 -4.64
N PRO A 11 -18.31 -8.36 -5.94
CA PRO A 11 -16.93 -8.34 -6.42
C PRO A 11 -16.15 -7.13 -5.91
N ALA A 12 -16.84 -6.05 -5.51
CA ALA A 12 -16.23 -4.82 -5.01
C ALA A 12 -15.65 -4.94 -3.59
N ILE A 13 -16.17 -5.85 -2.76
CA ILE A 13 -15.84 -5.82 -1.32
C ILE A 13 -14.39 -6.23 -1.03
N TYR A 14 -13.83 -7.20 -1.75
CA TYR A 14 -12.47 -7.64 -1.53
C TYR A 14 -11.45 -6.56 -1.93
N PRO A 15 -11.47 -5.99 -3.15
CA PRO A 15 -10.54 -4.92 -3.51
C PRO A 15 -10.75 -3.64 -2.67
N ALA A 16 -11.97 -3.30 -2.29
CA ALA A 16 -12.23 -2.18 -1.37
C ALA A 16 -11.61 -2.41 0.02
N LEU A 17 -11.70 -3.64 0.53
CA LEU A 17 -11.08 -4.01 1.81
C LEU A 17 -9.56 -3.98 1.73
N MET A 18 -8.98 -4.43 0.61
CA MET A 18 -7.53 -4.36 0.37
C MET A 18 -7.02 -2.91 0.33
N LEU A 19 -7.77 -1.98 -0.27
CA LEU A 19 -7.48 -0.54 -0.23
C LEU A 19 -7.54 0.02 1.20
N ALA A 20 -8.52 -0.38 1.99
CA ALA A 20 -8.63 0.06 3.38
C ALA A 20 -7.46 -0.44 4.25
N LEU A 21 -7.04 -1.70 4.05
CA LEU A 21 -5.98 -2.35 4.84
C LEU A 21 -4.55 -2.00 4.39
N ASN A 22 -4.33 -1.71 3.09
CA ASN A 22 -2.98 -1.52 2.54
C ASN A 22 -2.68 -0.08 2.13
N ALA A 23 -3.70 0.74 1.88
CA ALA A 23 -3.56 2.16 1.56
C ALA A 23 -4.23 3.08 2.60
N GLY A 24 -4.89 2.53 3.61
CA GLY A 24 -5.52 3.29 4.68
C GLY A 24 -6.64 4.23 4.21
N MET A 25 -7.25 3.95 3.09
CA MET A 25 -8.29 4.80 2.52
C MET A 25 -9.57 4.78 3.38
N ARG A 26 -10.22 5.95 3.46
CA ARG A 26 -11.54 6.07 4.11
C ARG A 26 -12.64 5.52 3.19
N ASP A 27 -13.77 5.13 3.77
CA ASP A 27 -14.94 4.64 3.01
C ASP A 27 -15.35 5.59 1.86
N ALA A 28 -15.42 6.90 2.13
CA ALA A 28 -15.77 7.88 1.11
C ALA A 28 -14.69 8.01 0.01
N GLU A 29 -13.41 7.95 0.37
CA GLU A 29 -12.29 7.99 -0.59
C GLU A 29 -12.34 6.76 -1.52
N ILE A 30 -12.61 5.57 -0.96
CA ILE A 30 -12.75 4.34 -1.74
C ILE A 30 -13.97 4.40 -2.67
N ARG A 31 -15.12 4.81 -2.15
CA ARG A 31 -16.34 4.86 -2.95
C ARG A 31 -16.26 5.83 -4.13
N ASN A 32 -15.54 6.94 -3.96
CA ASN A 32 -15.38 7.99 -4.97
C ASN A 32 -14.10 7.81 -5.82
N LEU A 33 -13.40 6.69 -5.70
CA LEU A 33 -12.17 6.45 -6.43
C LEU A 33 -12.46 6.17 -7.90
N GLN A 34 -11.82 6.94 -8.80
CA GLN A 34 -11.88 6.81 -10.24
C GLN A 34 -10.61 6.15 -10.79
N TRP A 35 -10.70 5.54 -11.97
CA TRP A 35 -9.58 4.84 -12.59
C TRP A 35 -8.41 5.76 -12.92
N GLU A 36 -8.65 7.02 -13.31
CA GLU A 36 -7.58 8.01 -13.55
C GLU A 36 -6.69 8.29 -12.34
N ARG A 37 -7.11 7.86 -11.14
CA ARG A 37 -6.38 8.05 -9.89
C ARG A 37 -5.52 6.86 -9.52
N MET A 38 -5.58 5.80 -10.31
CA MET A 38 -4.85 4.56 -10.04
C MET A 38 -3.99 4.19 -11.25
N ASP A 39 -2.71 4.44 -11.13
CA ASP A 39 -1.73 4.00 -12.12
C ASP A 39 -1.21 2.61 -11.74
N LEU A 40 -1.74 1.59 -12.42
CA LEU A 40 -1.33 0.20 -12.20
C LEU A 40 0.03 -0.13 -12.81
N CYS A 41 0.54 0.68 -13.75
CA CYS A 41 1.86 0.48 -14.36
C CYS A 41 2.97 0.95 -13.42
N THR A 42 2.81 2.11 -12.80
CA THR A 42 3.76 2.66 -11.83
C THR A 42 3.45 2.24 -10.39
N ALA A 43 2.35 1.50 -10.18
CA ALA A 43 1.87 1.06 -8.87
C ALA A 43 1.62 2.24 -7.91
N ILE A 44 0.95 3.29 -8.40
CA ILE A 44 0.67 4.51 -7.64
C ILE A 44 -0.83 4.80 -7.60
N LEU A 45 -1.31 5.16 -6.42
CA LEU A 45 -2.66 5.65 -6.16
C LEU A 45 -2.61 7.10 -5.69
N THR A 46 -3.42 7.97 -6.29
CA THR A 46 -3.57 9.38 -5.86
C THR A 46 -4.95 9.62 -5.27
N VAL A 47 -5.02 10.08 -4.03
CA VAL A 47 -6.29 10.43 -3.36
C VAL A 47 -6.60 11.89 -3.63
N ARG A 48 -7.62 12.17 -4.47
CA ARG A 48 -7.97 13.54 -4.86
C ARG A 48 -8.80 14.26 -3.81
N GLU A 49 -9.87 13.62 -3.34
CA GLU A 49 -10.80 14.22 -2.38
C GLU A 49 -10.69 13.51 -1.03
N SER A 50 -10.33 14.26 -0.03
CA SER A 50 -10.31 13.79 1.35
C SER A 50 -11.14 14.73 2.22
N LYS A 51 -11.67 14.19 3.31
CA LYS A 51 -12.41 14.96 4.31
C LYS A 51 -11.56 16.06 4.98
N THR A 52 -10.25 16.00 4.80
CA THR A 52 -9.29 16.94 5.40
C THR A 52 -8.26 17.35 4.36
N GLU A 53 -7.85 18.61 4.35
CA GLU A 53 -6.81 19.18 3.48
C GLU A 53 -5.50 18.35 3.52
N ALA A 54 -5.07 17.92 4.69
CA ALA A 54 -3.89 17.05 4.86
C ALA A 54 -4.01 15.64 4.24
N GLY A 55 -5.17 15.27 3.75
CA GLY A 55 -5.39 13.99 3.06
C GLY A 55 -5.59 14.14 1.57
N GLU A 56 -5.74 15.36 1.10
CA GLU A 56 -5.98 15.67 -0.31
C GLU A 56 -4.67 15.65 -1.10
N GLY A 57 -4.73 15.08 -2.30
CA GLY A 57 -3.56 15.00 -3.18
C GLY A 57 -2.47 14.02 -2.75
N ARG A 58 -2.67 13.25 -1.66
CA ARG A 58 -1.65 12.29 -1.22
C ARG A 58 -1.48 11.16 -2.22
N THR A 59 -0.24 10.80 -2.46
CA THR A 59 0.17 9.72 -3.34
C THR A 59 0.62 8.52 -2.52
N ILE A 60 0.05 7.36 -2.79
CA ILE A 60 0.28 6.14 -2.03
C ILE A 60 0.84 5.07 -2.97
N PRO A 61 2.04 4.51 -2.71
CA PRO A 61 2.54 3.38 -3.47
C PRO A 61 1.72 2.13 -3.13
N LEU A 62 1.37 1.35 -4.15
CA LEU A 62 0.69 0.08 -3.98
C LEU A 62 1.73 -0.99 -3.63
N ASN A 63 1.54 -1.70 -2.53
CA ASN A 63 2.32 -2.91 -2.27
C ASN A 63 1.89 -4.05 -3.22
N SER A 64 2.72 -5.08 -3.33
CA SER A 64 2.50 -6.19 -4.29
C SER A 64 1.12 -6.85 -4.16
N ALA A 65 0.64 -7.07 -2.93
CA ALA A 65 -0.65 -7.69 -2.68
C ALA A 65 -1.84 -6.83 -3.12
N LEU A 66 -1.75 -5.50 -2.90
CA LEU A 66 -2.77 -4.57 -3.35
C LEU A 66 -2.73 -4.40 -4.87
N LEU A 67 -1.53 -4.28 -5.46
CA LEU A 67 -1.37 -4.18 -6.91
C LEU A 67 -1.95 -5.40 -7.63
N GLU A 68 -1.61 -6.61 -7.20
CA GLU A 68 -2.17 -7.86 -7.75
C GLU A 68 -3.70 -7.87 -7.65
N THR A 69 -4.24 -7.49 -6.49
CA THR A 69 -5.69 -7.41 -6.28
C THR A 69 -6.35 -6.44 -7.24
N MET A 70 -5.75 -5.27 -7.47
CA MET A 70 -6.32 -4.25 -8.35
C MET A 70 -6.17 -4.61 -9.84
N LEU A 71 -5.09 -5.30 -10.22
CA LEU A 71 -4.93 -5.86 -11.57
C LEU A 71 -5.99 -6.92 -11.87
N ASP A 72 -6.26 -7.83 -10.93
CA ASP A 72 -7.32 -8.83 -11.06
C ASP A 72 -8.69 -8.18 -11.18
N TYR A 73 -8.93 -7.17 -10.36
CA TYR A 73 -10.19 -6.44 -10.39
C TYR A 73 -10.36 -5.62 -11.67
N ALA A 74 -9.29 -5.03 -12.22
CA ALA A 74 -9.30 -4.33 -13.49
C ALA A 74 -9.67 -5.27 -14.65
N ARG A 75 -9.10 -6.48 -14.71
CA ARG A 75 -9.47 -7.50 -15.69
C ARG A 75 -10.96 -7.88 -15.59
N TRP A 76 -11.46 -8.12 -14.38
CA TRP A 76 -12.87 -8.38 -14.15
C TRP A 76 -13.75 -7.20 -14.61
N TYR A 77 -13.31 -5.97 -14.30
CA TYR A 77 -14.03 -4.73 -14.64
C TYR A 77 -14.14 -4.54 -16.15
N GLU A 78 -13.04 -4.74 -16.87
CA GLU A 78 -12.98 -4.65 -18.32
C GLU A 78 -13.92 -5.67 -18.99
N VAL A 79 -13.91 -6.93 -18.54
CA VAL A 79 -14.86 -7.94 -19.02
C VAL A 79 -16.31 -7.54 -18.72
N ARG A 80 -16.55 -6.90 -17.58
CA ARG A 80 -17.89 -6.52 -17.11
C ARG A 80 -18.48 -5.33 -17.87
N PHE A 81 -17.68 -4.32 -18.18
CA PHE A 81 -18.12 -3.06 -18.77
C PHE A 81 -17.63 -2.85 -20.22
N GLY A 82 -16.81 -3.73 -20.76
CA GLY A 82 -16.26 -3.68 -22.10
C GLY A 82 -15.04 -2.76 -22.25
N ALA A 83 -14.78 -1.90 -21.27
CA ALA A 83 -13.63 -0.98 -21.22
C ALA A 83 -13.38 -0.50 -19.79
N ILE A 84 -12.26 0.19 -19.63
CA ILE A 84 -11.95 1.03 -18.47
C ILE A 84 -11.79 2.46 -18.99
N GLN A 85 -12.64 3.38 -18.54
CA GLN A 85 -12.51 4.80 -18.85
C GLN A 85 -11.92 5.52 -17.62
N PRO A 86 -11.02 6.50 -17.83
CA PRO A 86 -10.34 7.18 -16.73
C PRO A 86 -11.28 7.81 -15.70
N GLU A 87 -12.39 8.40 -16.16
CA GLU A 87 -13.39 9.08 -15.34
C GLU A 87 -14.39 8.14 -14.66
N TRP A 88 -14.40 6.85 -14.99
CA TRP A 88 -15.30 5.88 -14.37
C TRP A 88 -14.86 5.52 -12.96
N TYR A 89 -15.86 5.25 -12.12
CA TYR A 89 -15.61 4.85 -10.74
C TYR A 89 -15.16 3.39 -10.67
N ILE A 90 -14.08 3.13 -9.94
CA ILE A 90 -13.59 1.77 -9.69
C ILE A 90 -14.68 0.92 -9.04
N PHE A 91 -15.39 1.50 -8.08
CA PHE A 91 -16.51 0.85 -7.40
C PHE A 91 -17.83 1.47 -7.87
N SER A 92 -18.42 0.85 -8.89
CA SER A 92 -19.58 1.37 -9.61
C SER A 92 -20.89 1.20 -8.86
N PHE A 93 -21.83 2.11 -9.15
CA PHE A 93 -23.21 2.04 -8.65
C PHE A 93 -23.91 0.76 -9.14
N GLY A 94 -24.85 0.24 -8.34
CA GLY A 94 -25.71 -0.87 -8.71
C GLY A 94 -25.02 -2.23 -8.80
N ASN A 95 -23.85 -2.40 -8.20
CA ASN A 95 -23.18 -3.67 -8.19
C ASN A 95 -23.93 -4.70 -7.32
N PRO A 96 -24.32 -5.94 -7.75
CA PRO A 96 -24.02 -6.48 -9.08
C PRO A 96 -24.96 -6.03 -10.22
N TRP A 97 -26.22 -5.60 -10.00
CA TRP A 97 -27.18 -5.21 -11.03
C TRP A 97 -28.26 -4.21 -10.55
N PRO A 98 -28.66 -3.24 -11.40
CA PRO A 98 -27.99 -2.77 -12.62
C PRO A 98 -26.69 -2.04 -12.27
N SER A 99 -25.68 -2.09 -13.16
CA SER A 99 -24.39 -1.46 -12.92
C SER A 99 -24.20 -0.25 -13.82
N ASP A 100 -23.78 0.88 -13.25
CA ASP A 100 -23.48 2.11 -13.96
C ASP A 100 -22.06 2.59 -13.53
N PRO A 101 -21.02 2.45 -14.40
CA PRO A 101 -19.65 2.81 -14.06
C PRO A 101 -19.44 4.32 -13.94
N THR A 102 -20.37 5.14 -14.46
CA THR A 102 -20.29 6.62 -14.37
C THR A 102 -20.73 7.15 -13.01
N LYS A 103 -21.23 6.29 -12.13
CA LYS A 103 -21.68 6.65 -10.78
C LYS A 103 -20.99 5.82 -9.71
N PRO A 104 -20.63 6.41 -8.56
CA PRO A 104 -19.97 5.69 -7.48
C PRO A 104 -20.94 4.74 -6.76
N ILE A 105 -20.40 3.69 -6.16
CA ILE A 105 -21.14 2.82 -5.24
C ILE A 105 -21.67 3.66 -4.05
N VAL A 106 -22.92 3.47 -3.70
CA VAL A 106 -23.55 4.23 -2.61
C VAL A 106 -23.01 3.83 -1.24
N THR A 107 -22.81 2.52 -1.02
CA THR A 107 -22.39 2.00 0.28
C THR A 107 -21.73 0.62 0.14
N LEU A 108 -20.73 0.38 0.97
CA LEU A 108 -20.12 -0.93 1.17
C LEU A 108 -20.65 -1.64 2.43
N LYS A 109 -21.54 -0.98 3.19
CA LYS A 109 -21.96 -1.41 4.53
C LYS A 109 -22.56 -2.82 4.55
N THR A 110 -23.46 -3.13 3.63
CA THR A 110 -24.11 -4.46 3.57
C THR A 110 -23.11 -5.55 3.27
N SER A 111 -22.26 -5.34 2.24
CA SER A 111 -21.22 -6.30 1.86
C SER A 111 -20.20 -6.49 2.99
N TRP A 112 -19.80 -5.39 3.67
CA TRP A 112 -18.94 -5.43 4.84
C TRP A 112 -19.56 -6.23 5.99
N ASN A 113 -20.80 -6.00 6.34
CA ASN A 113 -21.49 -6.75 7.41
C ASN A 113 -21.50 -8.25 7.11
N ASN A 114 -21.78 -8.64 5.87
CA ASN A 114 -21.78 -10.05 5.47
C ASN A 114 -20.38 -10.67 5.60
N VAL A 115 -19.35 -9.97 5.13
CA VAL A 115 -17.96 -10.43 5.24
C VAL A 115 -17.50 -10.52 6.68
N ARG A 116 -17.83 -9.52 7.50
CA ARG A 116 -17.49 -9.47 8.92
C ARG A 116 -18.09 -10.63 9.69
N VAL A 117 -19.39 -10.89 9.50
CA VAL A 117 -20.10 -12.01 10.15
C VAL A 117 -19.53 -13.35 9.70
N LYS A 118 -19.37 -13.55 8.36
CA LYS A 118 -18.81 -14.79 7.80
C LYS A 118 -17.36 -15.03 8.23
N GLY A 119 -16.61 -13.97 8.41
CA GLY A 119 -15.20 -14.00 8.82
C GLY A 119 -14.99 -14.05 10.33
N GLY A 120 -16.05 -14.06 11.15
CA GLY A 120 -15.96 -14.07 12.62
C GLY A 120 -15.26 -12.83 13.21
N VAL A 121 -15.34 -11.67 12.53
CA VAL A 121 -14.65 -10.44 12.92
C VAL A 121 -15.64 -9.44 13.49
N THR A 122 -15.30 -8.81 14.61
CA THR A 122 -16.00 -7.66 15.17
C THR A 122 -15.31 -6.37 14.73
N GLY A 123 -16.03 -5.25 14.67
CA GLY A 123 -15.45 -3.97 14.31
C GLY A 123 -16.21 -3.26 13.19
N ARG A 124 -15.85 -2.01 12.99
CA ARG A 124 -16.42 -1.12 11.98
C ARG A 124 -15.52 -1.11 10.76
N TRP A 125 -16.00 -0.63 9.62
CA TRP A 125 -15.20 -0.44 8.41
C TRP A 125 -13.93 0.38 8.67
N HIS A 126 -14.05 1.44 9.46
CA HIS A 126 -12.92 2.35 9.75
C HIS A 126 -11.79 1.69 10.54
N ASP A 127 -12.07 0.60 11.24
CA ASP A 127 -11.07 -0.11 12.03
C ASP A 127 -10.01 -0.81 11.13
N ASN A 128 -10.33 -1.09 9.85
CA ASN A 128 -9.33 -1.56 8.87
C ASN A 128 -8.21 -0.55 8.65
N ARG A 129 -8.53 0.74 8.62
CA ARG A 129 -7.52 1.80 8.55
C ARG A 129 -6.69 1.91 9.84
N HIS A 130 -7.31 1.69 11.00
CA HIS A 130 -6.58 1.61 12.26
C HIS A 130 -5.59 0.45 12.27
N THR A 131 -5.96 -0.69 11.69
CA THR A 131 -5.05 -1.84 11.51
C THR A 131 -3.82 -1.42 10.71
N LEU A 132 -3.97 -0.80 9.55
CA LEU A 132 -2.81 -0.31 8.77
C LEU A 132 -1.92 0.64 9.58
N ILE A 133 -2.52 1.60 10.31
CA ILE A 133 -1.74 2.55 11.12
C ILE A 133 -0.94 1.82 12.21
N THR A 134 -1.54 0.79 12.80
CA THR A 134 -0.86 -0.08 13.78
C THR A 134 0.30 -0.82 13.13
N ASP A 135 0.06 -1.49 12.01
CA ASP A 135 1.07 -2.26 11.27
C ASP A 135 2.25 -1.37 10.83
N LEU A 136 1.97 -0.15 10.35
CA LEU A 136 3.00 0.84 10.01
C LEU A 136 3.79 1.28 11.26
N ALA A 137 3.13 1.50 12.39
CA ALA A 137 3.81 1.86 13.63
C ALA A 137 4.70 0.71 14.16
N GLU A 138 4.22 -0.53 14.04
CA GLU A 138 4.96 -1.76 14.41
C GLU A 138 6.15 -2.01 13.49
N SER A 139 6.04 -1.69 12.20
CA SER A 139 7.15 -1.77 11.24
C SER A 139 8.24 -0.73 11.47
N GLY A 140 8.02 0.22 12.38
CA GLY A 140 8.98 1.30 12.67
C GLY A 140 8.83 2.54 11.80
N ALA A 141 7.77 2.64 10.99
CA ALA A 141 7.50 3.83 10.18
C ALA A 141 7.36 5.08 11.06
N GLY A 142 7.96 6.19 10.60
CA GLY A 142 7.85 7.50 11.27
C GLY A 142 6.44 8.07 11.19
N ASP A 143 6.14 9.03 12.07
CA ASP A 143 4.82 9.69 12.11
C ASP A 143 4.46 10.37 10.80
N GLU A 144 5.44 10.94 10.14
CA GLU A 144 5.28 11.61 8.86
C GLU A 144 4.91 10.61 7.77
N THR A 145 5.65 9.51 7.64
CA THR A 145 5.32 8.42 6.71
C THR A 145 3.91 7.87 6.95
N ILE A 146 3.51 7.70 8.23
CA ILE A 146 2.15 7.24 8.56
C ILE A 146 1.10 8.26 8.12
N ARG A 147 1.37 9.58 8.27
CA ARG A 147 0.48 10.64 7.81
C ARG A 147 0.42 10.72 6.29
N ASP A 148 1.54 10.56 5.60
CA ASP A 148 1.62 10.59 4.14
C ASP A 148 0.79 9.46 3.51
N ILE A 149 0.88 8.25 4.07
CA ILE A 149 0.11 7.10 3.58
C ILE A 149 -1.36 7.21 4.02
N ALA A 150 -1.60 7.33 5.32
CA ALA A 150 -2.94 7.29 5.86
C ALA A 150 -3.69 8.65 5.78
N GLY A 151 -3.03 9.77 5.46
CA GLY A 151 -3.59 11.13 5.55
C GLY A 151 -3.74 11.57 7.00
N HIS A 152 -4.70 12.44 7.30
CA HIS A 152 -4.85 13.00 8.63
C HIS A 152 -5.00 11.92 9.71
N VAL A 153 -3.99 11.85 10.56
CA VAL A 153 -3.97 11.03 11.80
C VAL A 153 -3.71 11.98 12.96
N SER A 154 -4.63 12.01 13.93
CA SER A 154 -4.49 12.95 15.06
C SER A 154 -3.26 12.61 15.91
N PRO A 155 -2.59 13.64 16.52
CA PRO A 155 -1.48 13.40 17.44
C PRO A 155 -1.86 12.49 18.60
N ARG A 156 -3.11 12.58 19.07
CA ARG A 156 -3.65 11.70 20.12
C ARG A 156 -3.66 10.22 19.69
N MET A 157 -4.04 9.95 18.44
CA MET A 157 -4.03 8.60 17.88
C MET A 157 -2.59 8.09 17.77
N LEU A 158 -1.67 8.91 17.25
CA LEU A 158 -0.26 8.54 17.15
C LEU A 158 0.38 8.30 18.53
N LYS A 159 -0.02 9.05 19.55
CA LYS A 159 0.45 8.86 20.93
C LYS A 159 0.03 7.49 21.51
N HIS A 160 -1.12 6.96 21.07
CA HIS A 160 -1.58 5.63 21.48
C HIS A 160 -0.60 4.51 21.09
N TYR A 161 0.15 4.71 20.01
CA TYR A 161 1.17 3.76 19.53
C TYR A 161 2.59 4.06 20.03
N SER A 162 2.76 4.99 20.99
CA SER A 162 4.08 5.43 21.45
C SER A 162 4.92 4.29 22.08
N HIS A 163 4.29 3.32 22.75
CA HIS A 163 4.96 2.16 23.33
C HIS A 163 5.50 1.21 22.26
N ILE A 164 4.77 0.99 21.17
CA ILE A 164 5.20 0.18 20.02
C ILE A 164 6.44 0.80 19.38
N ARG A 165 6.44 2.13 19.23
CA ARG A 165 7.59 2.87 18.68
C ARG A 165 8.83 2.82 19.52
N MET A 166 8.71 2.67 20.85
CA MET A 166 9.90 2.51 21.70
C MET A 166 10.61 1.20 21.39
N ALA A 167 9.88 0.12 21.11
CA ALA A 167 10.48 -1.14 20.66
C ALA A 167 11.15 -0.97 19.28
N ALA A 168 10.48 -0.33 18.33
CA ALA A 168 11.03 -0.04 17.01
C ALA A 168 12.29 0.85 17.08
N LYS A 169 12.31 1.88 17.95
CA LYS A 169 13.49 2.73 18.19
C LYS A 169 14.67 1.92 18.75
N ARG A 170 14.43 1.02 19.69
CA ARG A 170 15.48 0.12 20.19
C ARG A 170 16.03 -0.77 19.08
N GLY A 171 15.16 -1.43 18.31
CA GLY A 171 15.57 -2.26 17.18
C GLY A 171 16.40 -1.48 16.14
N ALA A 172 16.01 -0.24 15.84
CA ALA A 172 16.77 0.62 14.94
C ALA A 172 18.16 0.96 15.50
N LEU A 173 18.30 1.25 16.79
CA LEU A 173 19.59 1.50 17.43
C LEU A 173 20.46 0.24 17.45
N GLU A 174 19.90 -0.91 17.80
CA GLU A 174 20.62 -2.20 17.78
C GLU A 174 21.09 -2.56 16.37
N SER A 175 20.30 -2.27 15.34
CA SER A 175 20.69 -2.50 13.94
C SER A 175 21.91 -1.66 13.53
N ILE A 176 22.09 -0.46 14.11
CA ILE A 176 23.28 0.37 13.88
C ILE A 176 24.50 -0.27 14.54
N VAL A 177 24.35 -0.81 15.75
CA VAL A 177 25.43 -1.51 16.45
C VAL A 177 25.86 -2.74 15.66
N ALA A 178 24.89 -3.54 15.17
CA ALA A 178 25.18 -4.72 14.34
C ALA A 178 25.93 -4.36 13.05
N LYS A 179 25.56 -3.25 12.38
CA LYS A 179 26.27 -2.76 11.17
C LYS A 179 27.68 -2.21 11.46
N ARG A 180 27.95 -1.78 12.68
CA ARG A 180 29.25 -1.24 13.10
C ARG A 180 30.13 -2.28 13.78
N ALA A 181 29.62 -3.47 14.08
CA ALA A 181 30.43 -4.55 14.60
C ALA A 181 31.53 -4.88 13.58
N PRO A 182 32.80 -5.04 14.01
CA PRO A 182 33.87 -5.44 13.09
C PRO A 182 33.53 -6.79 12.45
N ILE A 183 33.76 -6.91 11.15
CA ILE A 183 33.63 -8.17 10.42
C ILE A 183 34.58 -9.16 11.10
N GLY A 184 34.03 -10.22 11.69
CA GLY A 184 34.82 -11.27 12.30
C GLY A 184 35.78 -11.90 11.30
N PRO A 185 36.94 -12.45 11.75
CA PRO A 185 37.99 -12.99 10.88
C PRO A 185 37.48 -14.07 9.90
N ASP A 186 36.38 -14.73 10.18
CA ASP A 186 35.79 -15.77 9.31
C ASP A 186 34.97 -15.22 8.11
N GLN A 187 34.79 -13.91 7.99
CA GLN A 187 34.11 -13.28 6.85
C GLN A 187 35.03 -12.45 5.94
N MET A 188 36.33 -12.58 6.09
CA MET A 188 37.28 -12.05 5.13
C MET A 188 37.19 -12.87 3.83
N VAL A 189 36.32 -12.43 2.92
CA VAL A 189 36.37 -12.89 1.53
C VAL A 189 37.76 -12.61 1.02
N GLU A 190 38.47 -13.66 0.58
CA GLU A 190 39.77 -13.60 -0.08
C GLU A 190 39.72 -12.51 -1.15
N ILE A 191 40.35 -11.36 -0.87
CA ILE A 191 40.52 -10.33 -1.88
C ILE A 191 41.49 -10.91 -2.88
N THR A 192 40.98 -11.46 -3.97
CA THR A 192 41.75 -11.92 -5.11
C THR A 192 42.71 -10.79 -5.51
N GLN A 193 44.00 -11.04 -5.47
CA GLN A 193 45.02 -10.07 -5.80
C GLN A 193 44.72 -9.43 -7.17
N PRO A 194 44.80 -8.10 -7.31
CA PRO A 194 44.60 -7.47 -8.59
C PRO A 194 45.62 -7.99 -9.60
N ALA A 195 45.12 -8.38 -10.78
CA ALA A 195 45.94 -8.89 -11.86
C ALA A 195 47.09 -7.94 -12.16
N PRO A 196 48.34 -8.44 -12.45
CA PRO A 196 49.50 -7.59 -12.68
C PRO A 196 49.26 -6.65 -13.87
N LEU A 197 49.55 -5.38 -13.66
CA LEU A 197 49.42 -4.33 -14.66
C LEU A 197 50.28 -4.68 -15.89
N ARG A 198 49.64 -4.79 -17.07
CA ARG A 198 50.34 -4.98 -18.33
C ARG A 198 51.33 -3.82 -18.57
N PRO A 199 52.60 -4.06 -18.97
CA PRO A 199 53.56 -3.02 -19.22
C PRO A 199 53.10 -2.14 -20.39
N ARG A 200 53.15 -0.84 -20.17
CA ARG A 200 52.81 0.22 -21.13
C ARG A 200 53.79 0.20 -22.32
N LYS A 201 53.34 -0.21 -23.50
CA LYS A 201 54.14 -0.12 -24.72
C LYS A 201 54.59 1.31 -24.92
N LYS A 202 55.93 1.54 -24.92
CA LYS A 202 56.56 2.81 -25.35
C LYS A 202 56.18 3.08 -26.81
N ARG A 203 55.57 4.22 -27.09
CA ARG A 203 55.44 4.70 -28.47
C ARG A 203 56.83 4.99 -29.03
N ALA A 204 57.20 4.35 -30.13
CA ALA A 204 58.35 4.69 -30.89
C ALA A 204 58.13 6.08 -31.50
N SER A 205 59.10 6.99 -31.28
CA SER A 205 59.22 8.26 -31.94
C SER A 205 59.74 8.00 -33.38
N ALA A 206 58.96 8.39 -34.39
CA ALA A 206 59.41 8.42 -35.75
C ALA A 206 60.01 9.78 -35.99
N ALA A 207 61.27 9.76 -36.46
CA ALA A 207 61.97 10.86 -37.01
C ALA A 207 61.44 11.17 -38.43
#